data_9ddef58e30c0b7e7311e848e628caed6
#
_entry.id   9ddef58e30c0b7e7311e848e628caed6
#
_cell.length_a   1.000
_cell.length_b   1.000
_cell.length_c   1.000
_cell.angle_alpha   90.00
_cell.angle_beta   90.00
_cell.angle_gamma   90.00
#
_symmetry.space_group_name_H-M   'P 1'
#
loop_
_entity.id
_entity.type
_entity.pdbx_description
1 polymer ?
#
loop_
_entity_poly.entity_id
_entity_poly.type
_entity_poly.pdbx_seq_one_letter_code
_entity_poly.pdbx_strand_id
1 'polypeptide(L)'
;ICKNVFIGKTDVSGMTKEEAVKAVNNTLGDYRNKQLVLKVKDQGADVSIEEMGAEVENIDKLAEKAVGYGKNGSIWSRYQKIHNLDKKKYVIDESFKVEEAKLRELIQERAVPLEQKAVNASASYNGSGFDLTDEAEGYTVDVDKSVKKIKNFMNKKWNYEDAEVELKLDTEAPTIKKTDLESLQDELGSYTTNAGWGDRVQNIRRATELINGTVVMPGEEFSVEQATLPYTEENGYVAGSAYENGQIVESIGGGLCQVSTTLYNAVLYAELEVTRRAPHSMSVSYVEPSRDAMIAEGISDFKFVNNYDTPILIEGYIDSNNQLGFYIYGKDTRAAGHSVEFESETLETTEYTKKYVEDTE
;
A
#
# COMPACT_ATOMS: atom_id res chain seq x y z
N ILE A 1 40.71 -9.25 41.41
CA ILE A 1 40.68 -7.98 40.69
C ILE A 1 41.14 -6.86 41.66
N CYS A 2 41.84 -5.84 41.18
CA CYS A 2 42.22 -4.69 42.00
C CYS A 2 40.98 -3.88 42.44
N LYS A 3 41.13 -3.06 43.48
CA LYS A 3 40.10 -2.10 43.87
C LYS A 3 39.82 -1.07 42.78
N ASN A 4 38.65 -0.47 42.77
CA ASN A 4 38.24 0.57 41.82
C ASN A 4 38.31 0.16 40.36
N VAL A 5 38.09 -1.11 40.05
CA VAL A 5 37.98 -1.67 38.71
C VAL A 5 36.52 -2.00 38.41
N PHE A 6 35.99 -1.53 37.27
CA PHE A 6 34.60 -1.70 36.86
C PHE A 6 34.56 -2.33 35.44
N ILE A 7 33.53 -3.13 35.21
CA ILE A 7 33.11 -3.53 33.87
C ILE A 7 31.76 -2.84 33.63
N GLY A 8 31.75 -1.87 32.72
CA GLY A 8 30.59 -0.99 32.54
C GLY A 8 30.15 -0.30 33.81
N LYS A 9 28.93 -0.58 34.23
CA LYS A 9 28.36 -0.07 35.50
C LYS A 9 28.69 -0.94 36.74
N THR A 10 29.18 -2.16 36.53
CA THR A 10 29.40 -3.14 37.61
C THR A 10 30.74 -2.96 38.27
N ASP A 11 30.76 -2.73 39.61
CA ASP A 11 31.98 -2.77 40.40
C ASP A 11 32.43 -4.22 40.61
N VAL A 12 33.61 -4.57 40.09
CA VAL A 12 34.18 -5.93 40.17
C VAL A 12 35.41 -5.97 41.05
N SER A 13 35.60 -4.98 41.89
CA SER A 13 36.73 -4.84 42.81
C SER A 13 36.82 -6.03 43.78
N GLY A 14 38.00 -6.61 43.94
CA GLY A 14 38.23 -7.73 44.86
C GLY A 14 37.72 -9.09 44.38
N MET A 15 37.00 -9.16 43.26
CA MET A 15 36.36 -10.39 42.77
C MET A 15 37.35 -11.29 42.02
N THR A 16 37.03 -12.58 41.99
CA THR A 16 37.63 -13.55 41.03
C THR A 16 37.04 -13.30 39.65
N LYS A 17 37.49 -14.05 38.61
CA LYS A 17 36.95 -13.97 37.26
C LYS A 17 35.47 -14.39 37.27
N GLU A 18 35.19 -15.52 37.89
CA GLU A 18 33.87 -16.14 37.94
C GLU A 18 32.84 -15.26 38.65
N GLU A 19 33.27 -14.65 39.78
CA GLU A 19 32.45 -13.68 40.53
C GLU A 19 32.17 -12.43 39.71
N ALA A 20 33.14 -11.92 38.98
CA ALA A 20 32.98 -10.76 38.12
C ALA A 20 31.97 -11.03 36.97
N VAL A 21 32.09 -12.19 36.32
CA VAL A 21 31.14 -12.62 35.25
C VAL A 21 29.71 -12.69 35.84
N LYS A 22 29.55 -13.29 37.03
CA LYS A 22 28.24 -13.39 37.69
C LYS A 22 27.69 -12.01 38.08
N ALA A 23 28.54 -11.12 38.59
CA ALA A 23 28.14 -9.78 39.00
C ALA A 23 27.65 -8.95 37.79
N VAL A 24 28.39 -9.01 36.66
CA VAL A 24 27.99 -8.31 35.42
C VAL A 24 26.66 -8.84 34.87
N ASN A 25 26.48 -10.17 34.84
CA ASN A 25 25.21 -10.77 34.44
C ASN A 25 24.04 -10.39 35.37
N ASN A 26 24.26 -10.29 36.69
CA ASN A 26 23.26 -9.83 37.61
C ASN A 26 22.89 -8.36 37.36
N THR A 27 23.90 -7.51 37.13
CA THR A 27 23.68 -6.10 36.77
C THR A 27 22.82 -5.99 35.50
N LEU A 28 23.13 -6.76 34.45
CA LEU A 28 22.27 -6.77 33.26
C LEU A 28 20.85 -7.24 33.61
N GLY A 29 20.74 -8.26 34.50
CA GLY A 29 19.45 -8.78 34.96
C GLY A 29 18.55 -7.71 35.58
N ASP A 30 19.12 -6.75 36.32
CA ASP A 30 18.37 -5.64 36.91
C ASP A 30 17.77 -4.68 35.91
N TYR A 31 18.29 -4.68 34.69
CA TYR A 31 17.81 -3.80 33.57
C TYR A 31 17.02 -4.55 32.47
N ARG A 32 16.64 -5.81 32.70
CA ARG A 32 15.92 -6.63 31.72
C ARG A 32 14.58 -6.04 31.30
N ASN A 33 13.91 -5.32 32.19
CA ASN A 33 12.61 -4.68 31.94
C ASN A 33 12.72 -3.32 31.25
N LYS A 34 13.94 -2.84 31.00
CA LYS A 34 14.14 -1.60 30.23
C LYS A 34 13.61 -1.77 28.82
N GLN A 35 13.01 -0.69 28.30
CA GLN A 35 12.34 -0.68 27.02
C GLN A 35 13.20 -0.03 25.94
N LEU A 36 13.18 -0.65 24.77
CA LEU A 36 13.63 -0.05 23.52
C LEU A 36 12.41 0.20 22.66
N VAL A 37 12.09 1.46 22.38
CA VAL A 37 11.00 1.83 21.49
C VAL A 37 11.49 1.75 20.06
N LEU A 38 10.92 0.85 19.28
CA LEU A 38 11.15 0.70 17.84
C LEU A 38 10.29 1.73 17.11
N LYS A 39 10.88 2.83 16.66
CA LYS A 39 10.15 3.93 16.01
C LYS A 39 9.93 3.66 14.52
N VAL A 40 8.66 3.79 14.10
CA VAL A 40 8.19 3.76 12.72
C VAL A 40 7.47 5.08 12.47
N LYS A 41 8.15 6.07 11.89
CA LYS A 41 7.65 7.46 11.80
C LYS A 41 7.24 7.97 13.20
N ASP A 42 6.02 8.46 13.34
CA ASP A 42 5.49 9.01 14.58
C ASP A 42 4.98 7.96 15.57
N GLN A 43 4.94 6.69 15.16
CA GLN A 43 4.51 5.56 15.97
C GLN A 43 5.70 4.82 16.56
N GLY A 44 5.46 4.01 17.57
CA GLY A 44 6.51 3.19 18.20
C GLY A 44 5.96 1.89 18.77
N ALA A 45 6.80 0.87 18.79
CA ALA A 45 6.52 -0.41 19.39
C ALA A 45 7.57 -0.71 20.46
N ASP A 46 7.12 -1.00 21.67
CA ASP A 46 8.01 -1.29 22.79
C ASP A 46 8.50 -2.73 22.74
N VAL A 47 9.78 -2.93 22.98
CA VAL A 47 10.41 -4.22 23.17
C VAL A 47 11.33 -4.16 24.40
N SER A 48 11.27 -5.14 25.29
CA SER A 48 12.15 -5.18 26.43
C SER A 48 13.52 -5.76 26.08
N ILE A 49 14.52 -5.40 26.88
CA ILE A 49 15.88 -5.94 26.78
C ILE A 49 15.87 -7.46 26.95
N GLU A 50 15.00 -8.01 27.79
CA GLU A 50 14.83 -9.44 27.99
C GLU A 50 14.28 -10.14 26.73
N GLU A 51 13.23 -9.60 26.11
CA GLU A 51 12.64 -10.16 24.89
C GLU A 51 13.64 -10.22 23.74
N MET A 52 14.52 -9.23 23.63
CA MET A 52 15.58 -9.22 22.62
C MET A 52 16.70 -10.23 22.89
N GLY A 53 16.69 -10.90 24.04
CA GLY A 53 17.77 -11.84 24.45
C GLY A 53 19.12 -11.13 24.56
N ALA A 54 19.15 -9.94 25.17
CA ALA A 54 20.38 -9.17 25.29
C ALA A 54 21.35 -9.80 26.30
N GLU A 55 22.61 -9.87 25.91
CA GLU A 55 23.71 -10.38 26.72
C GLU A 55 24.92 -9.44 26.60
N VAL A 56 25.79 -9.46 27.64
CA VAL A 56 27.09 -8.77 27.56
C VAL A 56 28.01 -9.54 26.61
N GLU A 57 28.53 -8.87 25.60
CA GLU A 57 29.39 -9.47 24.60
C GLU A 57 30.78 -9.77 25.18
N ASN A 58 31.31 -10.99 24.94
CA ASN A 58 32.65 -11.40 25.37
C ASN A 58 32.93 -11.21 26.86
N ILE A 59 31.94 -11.42 27.74
CA ILE A 59 32.03 -11.18 29.17
C ILE A 59 33.25 -11.83 29.84
N ASP A 60 33.63 -13.05 29.44
CA ASP A 60 34.82 -13.75 29.92
C ASP A 60 36.10 -12.98 29.64
N LYS A 61 36.24 -12.41 28.45
CA LYS A 61 37.41 -11.57 28.06
C LYS A 61 37.45 -10.24 28.86
N LEU A 62 36.28 -9.66 29.12
CA LEU A 62 36.19 -8.46 29.95
C LEU A 62 36.63 -8.74 31.38
N ALA A 63 36.16 -9.86 31.96
CA ALA A 63 36.58 -10.33 33.28
C ALA A 63 38.10 -10.64 33.34
N GLU A 64 38.65 -11.32 32.32
CA GLU A 64 40.10 -11.56 32.20
C GLU A 64 40.91 -10.26 32.16
N LYS A 65 40.42 -9.27 31.38
CA LYS A 65 41.05 -7.93 31.34
C LYS A 65 41.02 -7.26 32.69
N ALA A 66 39.93 -7.36 33.45
CA ALA A 66 39.80 -6.86 34.80
C ALA A 66 40.79 -7.55 35.79
N VAL A 67 40.88 -8.87 35.73
CA VAL A 67 41.84 -9.68 36.54
C VAL A 67 43.29 -9.31 36.22
N GLY A 68 43.60 -9.09 34.96
CA GLY A 68 44.96 -8.75 34.48
C GLY A 68 45.40 -7.32 34.70
N TYR A 69 44.47 -6.41 35.08
CA TYR A 69 44.80 -5.00 35.31
C TYR A 69 45.75 -4.79 36.47
N GLY A 70 46.84 -4.06 36.23
CA GLY A 70 47.87 -3.85 37.22
C GLY A 70 48.83 -5.03 37.46
N LYS A 71 48.63 -6.19 36.83
CA LYS A 71 49.48 -7.39 36.94
C LYS A 71 50.51 -7.56 35.85
N ASN A 72 50.28 -6.93 34.70
CA ASN A 72 51.12 -7.08 33.50
C ASN A 72 51.98 -5.83 33.24
N GLY A 73 53.23 -6.06 32.80
CA GLY A 73 54.22 -5.02 32.45
C GLY A 73 55.34 -4.91 33.48
N SER A 74 56.19 -3.87 33.34
CA SER A 74 57.29 -3.60 34.30
C SER A 74 56.80 -3.27 35.72
N ILE A 75 57.60 -3.46 36.72
CA ILE A 75 57.29 -3.15 38.14
C ILE A 75 56.77 -1.72 38.27
N TRP A 76 57.42 -0.78 37.57
CA TRP A 76 57.03 0.64 37.60
C TRP A 76 55.63 0.88 36.94
N SER A 77 55.39 0.29 35.77
CA SER A 77 54.08 0.35 35.13
C SER A 77 52.93 -0.23 35.97
N ARG A 78 53.21 -1.35 36.63
CA ARG A 78 52.25 -1.99 37.57
C ARG A 78 51.96 -1.09 38.78
N TYR A 79 53.01 -0.54 39.37
CA TYR A 79 52.86 0.41 40.48
C TYR A 79 52.03 1.63 40.09
N GLN A 80 52.33 2.26 38.97
CA GLN A 80 51.58 3.41 38.48
C GLN A 80 50.08 3.08 38.23
N LYS A 81 49.81 1.94 37.58
CA LYS A 81 48.41 1.51 37.32
C LYS A 81 47.62 1.32 38.63
N ILE A 82 48.21 0.68 39.61
CA ILE A 82 47.60 0.43 40.93
C ILE A 82 47.41 1.72 41.71
N HIS A 83 48.44 2.57 41.72
CA HIS A 83 48.37 3.88 42.42
C HIS A 83 47.34 4.83 41.80
N ASN A 84 47.16 4.77 40.51
CA ASN A 84 46.12 5.56 39.80
C ASN A 84 44.70 5.16 40.20
N LEU A 85 44.47 3.90 40.59
CA LEU A 85 43.19 3.45 41.11
C LEU A 85 42.78 4.10 42.43
N ASP A 86 43.73 4.67 43.17
CA ASP A 86 43.40 5.46 44.39
C ASP A 86 42.73 6.80 44.03
N LYS A 87 43.00 7.31 42.83
CA LYS A 87 42.53 8.62 42.35
C LYS A 87 41.34 8.52 41.37
N LYS A 88 41.32 7.46 40.55
CA LYS A 88 40.34 7.32 39.47
C LYS A 88 40.01 5.85 39.26
N LYS A 89 38.69 5.57 39.10
CA LYS A 89 38.22 4.22 38.71
C LYS A 89 38.74 3.86 37.33
N TYR A 90 39.05 2.59 37.12
CA TYR A 90 39.31 2.01 35.82
C TYR A 90 38.05 1.31 35.32
N VAL A 91 37.45 1.81 34.25
CA VAL A 91 36.25 1.24 33.65
C VAL A 91 36.65 0.51 32.36
N ILE A 92 36.26 -0.73 32.26
CA ILE A 92 36.34 -1.53 31.06
C ILE A 92 35.01 -1.38 30.35
N ASP A 93 35.01 -0.77 29.17
CA ASP A 93 33.79 -0.61 28.37
C ASP A 93 33.26 -2.00 27.96
N GLU A 94 31.99 -2.14 28.08
CA GLU A 94 31.23 -3.33 27.66
C GLU A 94 30.40 -3.02 26.43
N SER A 95 30.02 -4.05 25.74
CA SER A 95 29.11 -4.02 24.59
C SER A 95 28.07 -5.12 24.75
N PHE A 96 26.92 -4.91 24.11
CA PHE A 96 25.79 -5.82 24.20
C PHE A 96 25.51 -6.44 22.84
N LYS A 97 25.27 -7.73 22.83
CA LYS A 97 24.71 -8.46 21.69
C LYS A 97 23.25 -8.81 21.97
N VAL A 98 22.46 -8.92 20.93
CA VAL A 98 21.07 -9.38 20.97
C VAL A 98 20.90 -10.60 20.08
N GLU A 99 19.92 -11.43 20.37
CA GLU A 99 19.59 -12.60 19.58
C GLU A 99 18.86 -12.17 18.30
N GLU A 100 19.51 -12.32 17.16
CA GLU A 100 19.01 -11.81 15.88
C GLU A 100 17.66 -12.40 15.48
N ALA A 101 17.44 -13.70 15.75
CA ALA A 101 16.19 -14.37 15.43
C ALA A 101 15.00 -13.77 16.20
N LYS A 102 15.17 -13.59 17.52
CA LYS A 102 14.15 -12.97 18.38
C LYS A 102 13.89 -11.52 17.97
N LEU A 103 14.96 -10.77 17.67
CA LEU A 103 14.80 -9.39 17.23
C LEU A 103 14.02 -9.27 15.93
N ARG A 104 14.25 -10.18 14.96
CA ARG A 104 13.46 -10.25 13.72
C ARG A 104 11.98 -10.52 13.99
N GLU A 105 11.71 -11.51 14.83
CA GLU A 105 10.34 -11.85 15.25
C GLU A 105 9.63 -10.66 15.89
N LEU A 106 10.28 -9.99 16.85
CA LEU A 106 9.73 -8.81 17.52
C LEU A 106 9.45 -7.65 16.54
N ILE A 107 10.34 -7.40 15.57
CA ILE A 107 10.11 -6.39 14.54
C ILE A 107 8.90 -6.77 13.68
N GLN A 108 8.80 -8.03 13.25
CA GLN A 108 7.68 -8.51 12.44
C GLN A 108 6.35 -8.45 13.19
N GLU A 109 6.32 -8.83 14.46
CA GLU A 109 5.09 -8.81 15.25
C GLU A 109 4.61 -7.41 15.61
N ARG A 110 5.54 -6.49 15.91
CA ARG A 110 5.19 -5.21 16.55
C ARG A 110 5.42 -3.98 15.69
N ALA A 111 6.41 -3.99 14.81
CA ALA A 111 6.74 -2.84 13.98
C ALA A 111 6.14 -2.93 12.57
N VAL A 112 6.11 -4.11 11.95
CA VAL A 112 5.48 -4.31 10.63
C VAL A 112 3.97 -3.94 10.63
N PRO A 113 3.17 -4.22 11.68
CA PRO A 113 1.78 -3.74 11.72
C PRO A 113 1.61 -2.21 11.71
N LEU A 114 2.68 -1.46 11.94
CA LEU A 114 2.70 0.01 11.88
C LEU A 114 3.02 0.56 10.48
N GLU A 115 3.23 -0.31 9.49
CA GLU A 115 3.43 0.07 8.10
C GLU A 115 2.20 0.76 7.51
N GLN A 116 2.43 1.63 6.54
CA GLN A 116 1.38 2.35 5.84
C GLN A 116 1.57 2.20 4.33
N LYS A 117 0.50 1.81 3.62
CA LYS A 117 0.49 1.84 2.16
C LYS A 117 0.44 3.28 1.67
N ALA A 118 1.04 3.53 0.50
CA ALA A 118 0.84 4.80 -0.19
C ALA A 118 -0.64 4.99 -0.53
N VAL A 119 -1.15 6.19 -0.30
CA VAL A 119 -2.52 6.58 -0.63
C VAL A 119 -2.46 7.71 -1.64
N ASN A 120 -3.10 7.53 -2.78
CA ASN A 120 -3.24 8.57 -3.78
C ASN A 120 -4.24 9.64 -3.31
N ALA A 121 -4.02 10.88 -3.73
CA ALA A 121 -5.05 11.90 -3.66
C ALA A 121 -6.27 11.46 -4.48
N SER A 122 -7.46 11.87 -4.06
CA SER A 122 -8.70 11.59 -4.77
C SER A 122 -9.52 12.85 -4.97
N ALA A 123 -10.43 12.82 -5.93
CA ALA A 123 -11.36 13.89 -6.21
C ALA A 123 -12.79 13.34 -6.29
N SER A 124 -13.76 14.14 -5.93
CA SER A 124 -15.19 13.87 -6.18
C SER A 124 -15.91 15.18 -6.49
N TYR A 125 -16.85 15.15 -7.43
CA TYR A 125 -17.65 16.31 -7.79
C TYR A 125 -18.79 16.49 -6.79
N ASN A 126 -18.94 17.70 -6.21
CA ASN A 126 -19.94 17.99 -5.19
C ASN A 126 -21.15 18.81 -5.72
N GLY A 127 -21.27 18.95 -7.04
CA GLY A 127 -22.34 19.75 -7.70
C GLY A 127 -21.96 21.20 -7.99
N SER A 128 -20.83 21.69 -7.47
CA SER A 128 -20.35 23.07 -7.71
C SER A 128 -18.85 23.17 -7.94
N GLY A 129 -18.12 22.11 -7.67
CA GLY A 129 -16.67 21.98 -7.80
C GLY A 129 -16.21 20.62 -7.33
N PHE A 130 -14.92 20.49 -7.00
CA PHE A 130 -14.31 19.23 -6.62
C PHE A 130 -13.83 19.25 -5.17
N ASP A 131 -14.23 18.25 -4.40
CA ASP A 131 -13.65 17.97 -3.10
C ASP A 131 -12.42 17.08 -3.30
N LEU A 132 -11.25 17.57 -2.87
CA LEU A 132 -9.98 16.91 -3.01
C LEU A 132 -9.49 16.38 -1.67
N THR A 133 -8.99 15.14 -1.64
CA THR A 133 -8.29 14.59 -0.48
C THR A 133 -6.78 14.68 -0.67
N ASP A 134 -6.05 14.73 0.46
CA ASP A 134 -4.59 14.73 0.43
C ASP A 134 -4.07 13.30 0.17
N GLU A 135 -2.95 13.22 -0.52
CA GLU A 135 -2.16 12.00 -0.64
C GLU A 135 -1.39 11.70 0.65
N ALA A 136 -0.97 10.44 0.81
CA ALA A 136 -0.08 10.03 1.89
C ALA A 136 1.03 9.12 1.38
N GLU A 137 2.26 9.38 1.84
CA GLU A 137 3.42 8.53 1.56
C GLU A 137 3.26 7.17 2.24
N GLY A 138 3.52 6.09 1.51
CA GLY A 138 3.62 4.74 2.04
C GLY A 138 5.01 4.46 2.61
N TYR A 139 5.09 3.56 3.57
CA TYR A 139 6.36 3.07 4.11
C TYR A 139 6.24 1.64 4.62
N THR A 140 7.30 0.87 4.43
CA THR A 140 7.48 -0.49 4.93
C THR A 140 8.77 -0.58 5.72
N VAL A 141 8.83 -1.51 6.69
CA VAL A 141 10.00 -1.72 7.55
C VAL A 141 11.02 -2.60 6.85
N ASP A 142 12.19 -2.05 6.53
CA ASP A 142 13.33 -2.87 6.14
C ASP A 142 13.86 -3.61 7.38
N VAL A 143 13.39 -4.83 7.57
CA VAL A 143 13.72 -5.67 8.74
C VAL A 143 15.23 -5.91 8.84
N ASP A 144 15.91 -6.19 7.72
CA ASP A 144 17.34 -6.49 7.70
C ASP A 144 18.20 -5.30 8.13
N LYS A 145 17.91 -4.13 7.57
CA LYS A 145 18.63 -2.91 7.94
C LYS A 145 18.28 -2.46 9.36
N SER A 146 17.04 -2.67 9.80
CA SER A 146 16.59 -2.33 11.16
C SER A 146 17.27 -3.19 12.20
N VAL A 147 17.36 -4.51 11.99
CA VAL A 147 18.13 -5.43 12.85
C VAL A 147 19.58 -4.98 12.99
N LYS A 148 20.25 -4.66 11.86
CA LYS A 148 21.63 -4.16 11.90
C LYS A 148 21.75 -2.86 12.70
N LYS A 149 20.78 -1.94 12.54
CA LYS A 149 20.76 -0.66 13.26
C LYS A 149 20.60 -0.88 14.75
N ILE A 150 19.66 -1.73 15.19
CA ILE A 150 19.42 -2.05 16.60
C ILE A 150 20.64 -2.75 17.21
N LYS A 151 21.21 -3.76 16.55
CA LYS A 151 22.44 -4.43 17.01
C LYS A 151 23.58 -3.42 17.20
N ASN A 152 23.74 -2.49 16.28
CA ASN A 152 24.77 -1.46 16.37
C ASN A 152 24.51 -0.47 17.51
N PHE A 153 23.23 -0.12 17.75
CA PHE A 153 22.82 0.71 18.87
C PHE A 153 23.12 0.00 20.21
N MET A 154 22.68 -1.23 20.37
CA MET A 154 22.93 -2.04 21.57
C MET A 154 24.42 -2.20 21.85
N ASN A 155 25.22 -2.50 20.83
CA ASN A 155 26.64 -2.71 20.96
C ASN A 155 27.42 -1.44 21.36
N LYS A 156 27.03 -0.27 20.85
CA LYS A 156 27.86 0.95 20.96
C LYS A 156 27.26 2.08 21.81
N LYS A 157 25.95 2.10 22.01
CA LYS A 157 25.27 3.28 22.54
C LYS A 157 24.35 3.02 23.72
N TRP A 158 23.87 1.80 23.88
CA TRP A 158 22.96 1.51 24.99
C TRP A 158 23.69 1.63 26.34
N ASN A 159 23.03 2.28 27.28
CA ASN A 159 23.61 2.66 28.60
C ASN A 159 22.76 2.20 29.80
N TYR A 160 21.96 1.14 29.60
CA TYR A 160 21.04 0.59 30.61
C TYR A 160 19.79 1.45 30.88
N GLU A 161 19.46 2.39 30.03
CA GLU A 161 18.26 3.18 30.13
C GLU A 161 17.27 2.84 29.01
N ASP A 162 15.99 3.24 29.23
CA ASP A 162 15.02 3.20 28.16
C ASP A 162 15.50 4.08 27.01
N ALA A 163 15.26 3.64 25.79
CA ALA A 163 15.77 4.32 24.60
C ALA A 163 14.83 4.16 23.40
N GLU A 164 15.07 4.93 22.37
CA GLU A 164 14.34 4.86 21.11
C GLU A 164 15.32 4.59 19.96
N VAL A 165 14.90 3.76 19.02
CA VAL A 165 15.64 3.51 17.79
C VAL A 165 14.69 3.62 16.61
N GLU A 166 14.89 4.66 15.78
CA GLU A 166 14.19 4.75 14.51
C GLU A 166 14.58 3.58 13.59
N LEU A 167 13.59 2.81 13.14
CA LEU A 167 13.81 1.72 12.20
C LEU A 167 14.17 2.26 10.82
N LYS A 168 14.69 1.38 9.97
CA LYS A 168 14.92 1.68 8.56
C LYS A 168 13.66 1.38 7.79
N LEU A 169 13.20 2.38 7.04
CA LEU A 169 12.00 2.30 6.23
C LEU A 169 12.38 2.42 4.75
N ASP A 170 11.69 1.65 3.92
CA ASP A 170 11.60 1.89 2.49
C ASP A 170 10.29 2.67 2.27
N THR A 171 10.35 3.76 1.52
CA THR A 171 9.21 4.65 1.28
C THR A 171 8.68 4.48 -0.14
N GLU A 172 7.36 4.57 -0.29
CA GLU A 172 6.65 4.55 -1.56
C GLU A 172 5.89 5.86 -1.73
N ALA A 173 6.23 6.59 -2.78
CA ALA A 173 5.53 7.84 -3.08
C ALA A 173 4.15 7.55 -3.70
N PRO A 174 3.11 8.33 -3.37
CA PRO A 174 1.83 8.29 -4.06
C PRO A 174 2.02 8.65 -5.54
N THR A 175 1.27 8.00 -6.42
CA THR A 175 1.34 8.25 -7.88
C THR A 175 0.48 9.43 -8.31
N ILE A 176 -0.55 9.78 -7.52
CA ILE A 176 -1.45 10.91 -7.75
C ILE A 176 -1.37 11.83 -6.54
N LYS A 177 -1.04 13.09 -6.79
CA LYS A 177 -0.97 14.14 -5.78
C LYS A 177 -2.17 15.06 -5.88
N LYS A 178 -2.53 15.72 -4.78
CA LYS A 178 -3.60 16.71 -4.76
C LYS A 178 -3.37 17.84 -5.76
N THR A 179 -2.11 18.25 -5.93
CA THR A 179 -1.73 19.28 -6.92
C THR A 179 -2.03 18.89 -8.36
N ASP A 180 -2.03 17.59 -8.69
CA ASP A 180 -2.36 17.10 -10.03
C ASP A 180 -3.86 17.29 -10.29
N LEU A 181 -4.69 17.13 -9.23
CA LEU A 181 -6.15 17.20 -9.29
C LEU A 181 -6.72 18.62 -9.29
N GLU A 182 -5.93 19.63 -8.95
CA GLU A 182 -6.33 21.05 -9.00
C GLU A 182 -6.69 21.53 -10.43
N SER A 183 -6.31 20.78 -11.45
CA SER A 183 -6.64 21.05 -12.84
C SER A 183 -8.06 20.62 -13.24
N LEU A 184 -8.77 19.85 -12.41
CA LEU A 184 -10.16 19.44 -12.66
C LEU A 184 -11.10 20.64 -12.56
N GLN A 185 -11.79 20.99 -13.66
CA GLN A 185 -12.63 22.18 -13.72
C GLN A 185 -13.92 21.97 -14.52
N ASP A 186 -13.83 21.22 -15.64
CA ASP A 186 -14.86 21.17 -16.65
C ASP A 186 -15.41 19.75 -16.84
N GLU A 187 -16.67 19.64 -17.25
CA GLU A 187 -17.21 18.42 -17.83
C GLU A 187 -16.74 18.30 -19.27
N LEU A 188 -15.98 17.25 -19.58
CA LEU A 188 -15.49 16.99 -20.93
C LEU A 188 -16.50 16.19 -21.76
N GLY A 189 -17.28 15.33 -21.13
CA GLY A 189 -18.29 14.51 -21.76
C GLY A 189 -19.08 13.72 -20.74
N SER A 190 -20.33 13.43 -21.08
CA SER A 190 -21.20 12.60 -20.24
C SER A 190 -22.20 11.80 -21.09
N TYR A 191 -22.69 10.70 -20.52
CA TYR A 191 -23.74 9.91 -21.13
C TYR A 191 -24.55 9.13 -20.10
N THR A 192 -25.84 8.89 -20.42
CA THR A 192 -26.75 8.14 -19.54
C THR A 192 -27.53 7.07 -20.29
N THR A 193 -27.82 5.97 -19.62
CA THR A 193 -28.73 4.93 -20.11
C THR A 193 -29.63 4.45 -18.97
N ASN A 194 -30.81 3.93 -19.29
CA ASN A 194 -31.68 3.35 -18.29
C ASN A 194 -31.29 1.89 -18.04
N ALA A 195 -30.92 1.54 -16.80
CA ALA A 195 -30.48 0.19 -16.43
C ALA A 195 -31.63 -0.83 -16.36
N GLY A 196 -32.87 -0.40 -16.48
CA GLY A 196 -34.04 -1.29 -16.34
C GLY A 196 -34.28 -1.74 -14.90
N TRP A 197 -34.66 -3.00 -14.71
CA TRP A 197 -35.05 -3.55 -13.43
C TRP A 197 -34.46 -4.96 -13.22
N GLY A 198 -34.55 -5.44 -11.97
CA GLY A 198 -34.13 -6.79 -11.60
C GLY A 198 -32.67 -6.87 -11.15
N ASP A 199 -32.18 -8.09 -10.98
CA ASP A 199 -30.89 -8.40 -10.36
C ASP A 199 -29.68 -7.82 -11.14
N ARG A 200 -29.82 -7.66 -12.46
CA ARG A 200 -28.80 -6.99 -13.30
C ARG A 200 -28.47 -5.57 -12.83
N VAL A 201 -29.42 -4.88 -12.22
CA VAL A 201 -29.20 -3.50 -11.69
C VAL A 201 -28.22 -3.51 -10.52
N GLN A 202 -28.19 -4.58 -9.71
CA GLN A 202 -27.18 -4.73 -8.66
C GLN A 202 -25.77 -4.84 -9.27
N ASN A 203 -25.60 -5.64 -10.31
CA ASN A 203 -24.31 -5.76 -11.02
C ASN A 203 -23.86 -4.43 -11.63
N ILE A 204 -24.79 -3.72 -12.28
CA ILE A 204 -24.55 -2.39 -12.87
C ILE A 204 -24.09 -1.41 -11.77
N ARG A 205 -24.80 -1.37 -10.64
CA ARG A 205 -24.45 -0.55 -9.48
C ARG A 205 -23.05 -0.86 -8.98
N ARG A 206 -22.76 -2.16 -8.75
CA ARG A 206 -21.46 -2.60 -8.26
C ARG A 206 -20.32 -2.21 -9.19
N ALA A 207 -20.44 -2.46 -10.48
CA ALA A 207 -19.42 -2.07 -11.46
C ALA A 207 -19.25 -0.55 -11.56
N THR A 208 -20.37 0.19 -11.48
CA THR A 208 -20.33 1.67 -11.47
C THR A 208 -19.60 2.19 -10.24
N GLU A 209 -19.83 1.62 -9.05
CA GLU A 209 -19.12 1.96 -7.80
C GLU A 209 -17.62 1.72 -7.90
N LEU A 210 -17.20 0.62 -8.56
CA LEU A 210 -15.79 0.29 -8.75
C LEU A 210 -15.06 1.24 -9.71
N ILE A 211 -15.79 1.80 -10.68
CA ILE A 211 -15.25 2.76 -11.65
C ILE A 211 -15.29 4.19 -11.11
N ASN A 212 -16.30 4.50 -10.30
CA ASN A 212 -16.53 5.86 -9.78
C ASN A 212 -15.33 6.39 -8.98
N GLY A 213 -14.96 7.66 -9.23
CA GLY A 213 -13.83 8.31 -8.57
C GLY A 213 -12.47 7.95 -9.14
N THR A 214 -12.40 7.21 -10.25
CA THR A 214 -11.13 6.86 -10.88
C THR A 214 -10.52 8.08 -11.55
N VAL A 215 -9.28 8.37 -11.18
CA VAL A 215 -8.43 9.38 -11.84
C VAL A 215 -7.55 8.64 -12.86
N VAL A 216 -7.54 9.14 -14.10
CA VAL A 216 -6.67 8.62 -15.17
C VAL A 216 -5.67 9.71 -15.53
N MET A 217 -4.39 9.45 -15.30
CA MET A 217 -3.32 10.42 -15.54
C MET A 217 -3.04 10.59 -17.05
N PRO A 218 -2.41 11.70 -17.47
CA PRO A 218 -2.04 11.90 -18.88
C PRO A 218 -1.26 10.71 -19.46
N GLY A 219 -1.73 10.17 -20.59
CA GLY A 219 -1.13 9.02 -21.26
C GLY A 219 -1.44 7.65 -20.63
N GLU A 220 -2.17 7.61 -19.53
CA GLU A 220 -2.58 6.36 -18.89
C GLU A 220 -3.75 5.72 -19.61
N GLU A 221 -3.73 4.38 -19.75
CA GLU A 221 -4.84 3.59 -20.30
C GLU A 221 -5.76 3.09 -19.18
N PHE A 222 -7.06 3.34 -19.32
CA PHE A 222 -8.09 2.78 -18.46
C PHE A 222 -8.72 1.54 -19.10
N SER A 223 -8.95 0.49 -18.29
CA SER A 223 -9.60 -0.76 -18.69
C SER A 223 -10.83 -1.00 -17.82
N VAL A 224 -11.99 -1.15 -18.45
CA VAL A 224 -13.24 -1.45 -17.75
C VAL A 224 -13.18 -2.84 -17.11
N GLU A 225 -12.65 -3.83 -17.83
CA GLU A 225 -12.50 -5.18 -17.31
C GLU A 225 -11.64 -5.18 -16.03
N GLN A 226 -10.45 -4.55 -16.06
CA GLN A 226 -9.55 -4.49 -14.90
C GLN A 226 -10.18 -3.77 -13.71
N ALA A 227 -10.94 -2.71 -13.95
CA ALA A 227 -11.58 -1.94 -12.90
C ALA A 227 -12.74 -2.69 -12.21
N THR A 228 -13.37 -3.63 -12.91
CA THR A 228 -14.60 -4.29 -12.46
C THR A 228 -14.43 -5.76 -12.03
N LEU A 229 -13.30 -6.40 -12.35
CA LEU A 229 -12.96 -7.76 -11.92
C LEU A 229 -12.70 -7.86 -10.40
N PRO A 230 -12.83 -9.06 -9.79
CA PRO A 230 -13.38 -10.30 -10.36
C PRO A 230 -14.91 -10.33 -10.35
N TYR A 231 -15.51 -11.00 -11.34
CA TYR A 231 -16.98 -11.16 -11.39
C TYR A 231 -17.41 -12.33 -10.51
N THR A 232 -17.43 -12.11 -9.20
CA THR A 232 -17.77 -13.12 -8.17
C THR A 232 -18.80 -12.59 -7.17
N GLU A 233 -19.49 -13.49 -6.49
CA GLU A 233 -20.42 -13.11 -5.42
C GLU A 233 -19.72 -12.40 -4.26
N GLU A 234 -18.47 -12.80 -3.92
CA GLU A 234 -17.67 -12.14 -2.89
C GLU A 234 -17.37 -10.68 -3.24
N ASN A 235 -17.26 -10.35 -4.54
CA ASN A 235 -17.09 -8.97 -5.00
C ASN A 235 -18.42 -8.23 -5.17
N GLY A 236 -19.56 -8.83 -4.78
CA GLY A 236 -20.87 -8.20 -4.76
C GLY A 236 -21.68 -8.35 -6.05
N TYR A 237 -21.24 -9.19 -6.99
CA TYR A 237 -22.03 -9.53 -8.18
C TYR A 237 -23.01 -10.66 -7.92
N VAL A 238 -24.09 -10.67 -8.68
CA VAL A 238 -25.14 -11.70 -8.62
C VAL A 238 -25.43 -12.27 -10.00
N ALA A 239 -26.13 -13.39 -10.07
CA ALA A 239 -26.65 -13.89 -11.32
C ALA A 239 -27.65 -12.88 -11.91
N GLY A 240 -27.52 -12.60 -13.19
CA GLY A 240 -28.36 -11.68 -13.93
C GLY A 240 -28.39 -12.03 -15.42
N SER A 241 -29.35 -11.49 -16.13
CA SER A 241 -29.53 -11.79 -17.56
C SER A 241 -28.34 -11.24 -18.38
N ALA A 242 -27.70 -12.10 -19.13
CA ALA A 242 -26.61 -11.82 -20.05
C ALA A 242 -26.90 -12.43 -21.44
N TYR A 243 -26.24 -11.88 -22.48
CA TYR A 243 -26.28 -12.46 -23.82
C TYR A 243 -25.06 -13.36 -24.01
N GLU A 244 -25.32 -14.65 -24.28
CA GLU A 244 -24.28 -15.62 -24.58
C GLU A 244 -24.71 -16.50 -25.78
N ASN A 245 -23.86 -16.62 -26.79
CA ASN A 245 -24.10 -17.43 -27.99
C ASN A 245 -25.46 -17.19 -28.67
N GLY A 246 -25.96 -15.95 -28.63
CA GLY A 246 -27.22 -15.59 -29.25
C GLY A 246 -28.47 -15.95 -28.43
N GLN A 247 -28.27 -16.30 -27.15
CA GLN A 247 -29.34 -16.60 -26.18
C GLN A 247 -29.23 -15.71 -24.95
N ILE A 248 -30.34 -15.55 -24.25
CA ILE A 248 -30.37 -14.92 -22.95
C ILE A 248 -30.13 -16.01 -21.91
N VAL A 249 -29.06 -15.86 -21.13
CA VAL A 249 -28.69 -16.78 -20.05
C VAL A 249 -28.57 -16.02 -18.73
N GLU A 250 -28.67 -16.73 -17.62
CA GLU A 250 -28.34 -16.20 -16.30
C GLU A 250 -26.85 -16.40 -16.05
N SER A 251 -26.11 -15.31 -15.83
CA SER A 251 -24.66 -15.34 -15.57
C SER A 251 -24.30 -14.33 -14.49
N ILE A 252 -23.31 -14.65 -13.65
CA ILE A 252 -22.76 -13.68 -12.68
C ILE A 252 -22.19 -12.48 -13.47
N GLY A 253 -22.58 -11.27 -13.06
CA GLY A 253 -22.17 -10.05 -13.76
C GLY A 253 -23.06 -9.69 -14.98
N GLY A 254 -24.22 -10.32 -15.17
CA GLY A 254 -25.19 -9.90 -16.19
C GLY A 254 -25.52 -8.41 -16.05
N GLY A 255 -25.42 -7.65 -17.18
CA GLY A 255 -25.62 -6.20 -17.22
C GLY A 255 -24.36 -5.35 -17.37
N LEU A 256 -23.15 -5.90 -17.16
CA LEU A 256 -21.88 -5.16 -17.19
C LEU A 256 -21.58 -4.52 -18.54
N CYS A 257 -21.98 -5.12 -19.64
CA CYS A 257 -21.85 -4.51 -20.99
C CYS A 257 -22.59 -3.17 -21.10
N GLN A 258 -23.65 -2.93 -20.31
CA GLN A 258 -24.30 -1.64 -20.30
C GLN A 258 -23.46 -0.58 -19.57
N VAL A 259 -22.76 -0.96 -18.50
CA VAL A 259 -21.79 -0.07 -17.81
C VAL A 259 -20.69 0.36 -18.77
N SER A 260 -20.06 -0.61 -19.44
CA SER A 260 -19.04 -0.38 -20.45
C SER A 260 -19.55 0.51 -21.60
N THR A 261 -20.74 0.23 -22.10
CA THR A 261 -21.36 1.02 -23.19
C THR A 261 -21.67 2.45 -22.76
N THR A 262 -22.19 2.66 -21.55
CA THR A 262 -22.51 4.00 -21.07
C THR A 262 -21.24 4.82 -20.89
N LEU A 263 -20.20 4.23 -20.30
CA LEU A 263 -18.89 4.87 -20.20
C LEU A 263 -18.25 5.15 -21.56
N TYR A 264 -18.35 4.18 -22.53
CA TYR A 264 -17.84 4.37 -23.89
C TYR A 264 -18.43 5.62 -24.54
N ASN A 265 -19.73 5.85 -24.40
CA ASN A 265 -20.36 7.04 -24.97
C ASN A 265 -19.89 8.33 -24.26
N ALA A 266 -19.73 8.33 -22.94
CA ALA A 266 -19.16 9.48 -22.22
C ALA A 266 -17.72 9.78 -22.70
N VAL A 267 -16.92 8.74 -22.93
CA VAL A 267 -15.55 8.83 -23.46
C VAL A 267 -15.53 9.39 -24.89
N LEU A 268 -16.50 9.01 -25.75
CA LEU A 268 -16.64 9.58 -27.09
C LEU A 268 -16.92 11.08 -27.05
N TYR A 269 -17.84 11.54 -26.17
CA TYR A 269 -18.15 12.97 -26.01
C TYR A 269 -16.99 13.74 -25.38
N ALA A 270 -16.16 13.08 -24.57
CA ALA A 270 -14.92 13.63 -24.04
C ALA A 270 -13.76 13.64 -25.06
N GLU A 271 -13.96 13.05 -26.25
CA GLU A 271 -12.96 12.90 -27.32
C GLU A 271 -11.65 12.23 -26.83
N LEU A 272 -11.79 11.26 -25.93
CA LEU A 272 -10.66 10.44 -25.47
C LEU A 272 -10.31 9.36 -26.49
N GLU A 273 -9.04 8.98 -26.55
CA GLU A 273 -8.54 7.97 -27.48
C GLU A 273 -8.98 6.55 -27.09
N VAL A 274 -9.91 5.96 -27.85
CA VAL A 274 -10.36 4.58 -27.67
C VAL A 274 -9.34 3.62 -28.24
N THR A 275 -8.70 2.80 -27.39
CA THR A 275 -7.66 1.84 -27.81
C THR A 275 -8.23 0.43 -28.04
N ARG A 276 -9.32 0.08 -27.36
CA ARG A 276 -10.00 -1.20 -27.54
C ARG A 276 -11.50 -1.08 -27.34
N ARG A 277 -12.27 -1.59 -28.30
CA ARG A 277 -13.73 -1.70 -28.23
C ARG A 277 -14.21 -2.81 -29.18
N ALA A 278 -15.18 -3.59 -28.74
CA ALA A 278 -15.87 -4.55 -29.61
C ALA A 278 -17.39 -4.32 -29.54
N PRO A 279 -18.11 -4.45 -30.71
CA PRO A 279 -19.56 -4.42 -30.70
C PRO A 279 -20.13 -5.76 -30.22
N HIS A 280 -21.39 -5.76 -29.76
CA HIS A 280 -22.12 -7.00 -29.51
C HIS A 280 -22.44 -7.67 -30.86
N SER A 281 -22.56 -9.00 -30.82
CA SER A 281 -23.03 -9.78 -31.97
C SER A 281 -24.54 -9.63 -32.25
N MET A 282 -25.30 -9.10 -31.28
CA MET A 282 -26.73 -8.82 -31.35
C MET A 282 -26.99 -7.38 -30.94
N SER A 283 -28.05 -6.77 -31.51
CA SER A 283 -28.44 -5.42 -31.17
C SER A 283 -28.85 -5.32 -29.69
N VAL A 284 -28.32 -4.30 -29.01
CA VAL A 284 -28.72 -3.92 -27.65
C VAL A 284 -29.77 -2.80 -27.74
N SER A 285 -30.64 -2.70 -26.73
CA SER A 285 -31.78 -1.77 -26.76
C SER A 285 -31.53 -0.44 -26.03
N TYR A 286 -30.40 -0.30 -25.33
CA TYR A 286 -30.11 0.85 -24.48
C TYR A 286 -29.23 1.94 -25.16
N VAL A 287 -28.77 1.70 -26.37
CA VAL A 287 -28.09 2.68 -27.22
C VAL A 287 -28.45 2.46 -28.69
N GLU A 288 -28.21 3.47 -29.52
CA GLU A 288 -28.29 3.38 -30.96
C GLU A 288 -27.24 2.38 -31.51
N PRO A 289 -27.52 1.75 -32.70
CA PRO A 289 -26.57 0.84 -33.30
C PRO A 289 -25.17 1.46 -33.47
N SER A 290 -24.14 0.63 -33.36
CA SER A 290 -22.70 0.99 -33.38
C SER A 290 -22.18 1.82 -32.22
N ARG A 291 -23.01 2.11 -31.22
CA ARG A 291 -22.62 2.89 -30.02
C ARG A 291 -22.46 2.03 -28.77
N ASP A 292 -22.42 0.74 -28.91
CA ASP A 292 -22.24 -0.23 -27.84
C ASP A 292 -20.76 -0.61 -27.66
N ALA A 293 -20.40 -1.07 -26.48
CA ALA A 293 -19.08 -1.61 -26.15
C ALA A 293 -19.25 -2.87 -25.29
N MET A 294 -18.98 -4.02 -25.89
CA MET A 294 -19.06 -5.33 -25.23
C MET A 294 -17.82 -5.57 -24.36
N ILE A 295 -18.04 -6.12 -23.17
CA ILE A 295 -16.98 -6.69 -22.33
C ILE A 295 -17.29 -8.15 -22.01
N ALA A 296 -16.26 -8.98 -21.99
CA ALA A 296 -16.34 -10.39 -21.61
C ALA A 296 -14.97 -10.83 -21.08
N GLU A 297 -14.93 -11.38 -19.87
CA GLU A 297 -13.70 -11.70 -19.15
C GLU A 297 -12.70 -12.48 -20.01
N GLY A 298 -11.49 -11.92 -20.18
CA GLY A 298 -10.41 -12.49 -20.97
C GLY A 298 -10.65 -12.54 -22.50
N ILE A 299 -11.80 -12.06 -23.00
CA ILE A 299 -12.16 -12.11 -24.43
C ILE A 299 -12.24 -10.71 -25.01
N SER A 300 -13.03 -9.83 -24.40
CA SER A 300 -13.27 -8.47 -24.88
C SER A 300 -13.28 -7.47 -23.76
N ASP A 301 -12.67 -6.33 -23.98
CA ASP A 301 -12.58 -5.23 -23.04
C ASP A 301 -12.87 -3.90 -23.74
N PHE A 302 -13.32 -2.91 -22.98
CA PHE A 302 -13.34 -1.53 -23.40
C PHE A 302 -12.21 -0.77 -22.73
N LYS A 303 -11.34 -0.17 -23.57
CA LYS A 303 -10.17 0.60 -23.12
C LYS A 303 -10.06 1.93 -23.82
N PHE A 304 -9.54 2.91 -23.12
CA PHE A 304 -9.22 4.22 -23.66
C PHE A 304 -8.01 4.82 -22.94
N VAL A 305 -7.34 5.77 -23.57
CA VAL A 305 -6.21 6.53 -23.03
C VAL A 305 -6.65 7.95 -22.75
N ASN A 306 -6.18 8.51 -21.63
CA ASN A 306 -6.26 9.94 -21.41
C ASN A 306 -5.25 10.66 -22.31
N ASN A 307 -5.71 11.22 -23.43
CA ASN A 307 -4.92 11.98 -24.38
C ASN A 307 -4.87 13.49 -24.08
N TYR A 308 -5.42 13.94 -22.95
CA TYR A 308 -5.22 15.30 -22.44
C TYR A 308 -3.90 15.42 -21.71
N ASP A 309 -3.38 16.65 -21.59
CA ASP A 309 -2.16 16.96 -20.84
C ASP A 309 -2.39 17.07 -19.32
N THR A 310 -3.63 16.91 -18.86
CA THR A 310 -4.04 16.96 -17.45
C THR A 310 -4.82 15.71 -17.07
N PRO A 311 -4.87 15.35 -15.77
CA PRO A 311 -5.68 14.24 -15.29
C PRO A 311 -7.16 14.42 -15.66
N ILE A 312 -7.85 13.28 -15.85
CA ILE A 312 -9.30 13.22 -15.93
C ILE A 312 -9.85 12.41 -14.76
N LEU A 313 -11.06 12.74 -14.35
CA LEU A 313 -11.83 12.03 -13.33
C LEU A 313 -13.04 11.37 -13.97
N ILE A 314 -13.24 10.09 -13.71
CA ILE A 314 -14.44 9.35 -14.10
C ILE A 314 -15.40 9.34 -12.91
N GLU A 315 -16.57 9.94 -13.04
CA GLU A 315 -17.64 9.82 -12.06
C GLU A 315 -18.80 9.01 -12.64
N GLY A 316 -19.16 7.94 -11.94
CA GLY A 316 -20.27 7.05 -12.28
C GLY A 316 -21.34 7.09 -11.21
N TYR A 317 -22.59 7.07 -11.62
CA TYR A 317 -23.73 7.00 -10.70
C TYR A 317 -24.85 6.13 -11.27
N ILE A 318 -25.69 5.66 -10.38
CA ILE A 318 -27.00 5.10 -10.70
C ILE A 318 -28.02 5.70 -9.73
N ASP A 319 -29.01 6.40 -10.27
CA ASP A 319 -30.01 7.10 -9.47
C ASP A 319 -31.16 6.21 -9.01
N SER A 320 -32.14 6.80 -8.31
CA SER A 320 -33.33 6.10 -7.81
C SER A 320 -34.30 5.63 -8.92
N ASN A 321 -34.15 6.16 -10.13
CA ASN A 321 -34.94 5.77 -11.31
C ASN A 321 -34.18 4.78 -12.18
N ASN A 322 -33.06 4.21 -11.67
CA ASN A 322 -32.14 3.32 -12.38
C ASN A 322 -31.53 3.97 -13.65
N GLN A 323 -31.33 5.29 -13.64
CA GLN A 323 -30.52 5.95 -14.65
C GLN A 323 -29.04 5.74 -14.28
N LEU A 324 -28.36 4.99 -15.13
CA LEU A 324 -26.91 4.83 -15.10
C LEU A 324 -26.28 5.98 -15.86
N GLY A 325 -25.34 6.70 -15.29
CA GLY A 325 -24.63 7.78 -15.94
C GLY A 325 -23.15 7.78 -15.63
N PHE A 326 -22.37 8.31 -16.56
CA PHE A 326 -20.96 8.63 -16.37
C PHE A 326 -20.70 10.06 -16.83
N TYR A 327 -19.90 10.77 -16.03
CA TYR A 327 -19.28 12.03 -16.34
C TYR A 327 -17.78 11.85 -16.42
N ILE A 328 -17.16 12.49 -17.41
CA ILE A 328 -15.71 12.63 -17.50
C ILE A 328 -15.40 14.10 -17.24
N TYR A 329 -14.70 14.37 -16.15
CA TYR A 329 -14.24 15.70 -15.79
C TYR A 329 -12.75 15.86 -16.06
N GLY A 330 -12.33 17.07 -16.39
CA GLY A 330 -10.94 17.40 -16.64
C GLY A 330 -10.74 18.88 -16.83
N LYS A 331 -9.76 19.27 -17.63
CA LYS A 331 -9.56 20.63 -18.08
C LYS A 331 -9.86 20.68 -19.57
N ASP A 332 -10.94 21.36 -19.96
CA ASP A 332 -11.30 21.50 -21.36
C ASP A 332 -10.34 22.46 -22.08
N THR A 333 -9.59 21.92 -23.02
CA THR A 333 -8.67 22.68 -23.88
C THR A 333 -9.19 22.83 -25.32
N ARG A 334 -10.41 22.36 -25.60
CA ARG A 334 -11.08 22.51 -26.90
C ARG A 334 -11.50 23.95 -27.13
N ALA A 335 -11.78 24.30 -28.38
CA ALA A 335 -12.21 25.64 -28.75
C ALA A 335 -13.53 25.99 -28.06
N ALA A 336 -13.70 27.28 -27.68
CA ALA A 336 -14.93 27.73 -27.05
C ALA A 336 -16.15 27.47 -27.97
N GLY A 337 -17.19 26.82 -27.41
CA GLY A 337 -18.38 26.40 -28.13
C GLY A 337 -18.22 25.13 -28.97
N HIS A 338 -17.11 24.37 -28.78
CA HIS A 338 -16.95 23.07 -29.38
C HIS A 338 -18.02 22.09 -28.91
N SER A 339 -18.63 21.36 -29.84
CA SER A 339 -19.60 20.31 -29.53
C SER A 339 -19.42 19.15 -30.51
N VAL A 340 -19.70 17.94 -30.05
CA VAL A 340 -19.62 16.70 -30.82
C VAL A 340 -20.99 16.05 -30.85
N GLU A 341 -21.43 15.65 -32.06
CA GLU A 341 -22.63 14.84 -32.27
C GLU A 341 -22.25 13.56 -33.02
N PHE A 342 -22.93 12.48 -32.69
CA PHE A 342 -22.72 11.18 -33.32
C PHE A 342 -24.00 10.73 -33.97
N GLU A 343 -23.91 10.40 -35.27
CA GLU A 343 -25.00 9.88 -36.08
C GLU A 343 -24.71 8.42 -36.46
N SER A 344 -25.76 7.59 -36.44
CA SER A 344 -25.68 6.19 -36.91
C SER A 344 -26.28 6.09 -38.30
N GLU A 345 -25.49 5.61 -39.28
CA GLU A 345 -25.94 5.36 -40.63
C GLU A 345 -26.02 3.84 -40.91
N THR A 346 -27.15 3.37 -41.43
CA THR A 346 -27.30 1.97 -41.87
C THR A 346 -26.68 1.77 -43.22
N LEU A 347 -25.51 1.13 -43.28
CA LEU A 347 -24.81 0.87 -44.55
C LEU A 347 -25.37 -0.34 -45.31
N GLU A 348 -25.79 -1.37 -44.56
CA GLU A 348 -26.33 -2.62 -45.16
C GLU A 348 -27.30 -3.29 -44.17
N THR A 349 -28.33 -3.90 -44.71
CA THR A 349 -29.27 -4.74 -43.94
C THR A 349 -29.24 -6.15 -44.51
N THR A 350 -28.87 -7.12 -43.68
CA THR A 350 -28.90 -8.53 -44.07
C THR A 350 -30.21 -9.16 -43.58
N GLU A 351 -30.96 -9.78 -44.51
CA GLU A 351 -32.15 -10.53 -44.12
C GLU A 351 -31.76 -11.78 -43.32
N TYR A 352 -32.50 -12.04 -42.24
CA TYR A 352 -32.27 -13.22 -41.41
C TYR A 352 -32.78 -14.48 -42.12
N THR A 353 -32.03 -15.57 -42.08
CA THR A 353 -32.46 -16.91 -42.51
C THR A 353 -33.07 -17.66 -41.33
N LYS A 354 -34.32 -18.12 -41.49
CA LYS A 354 -34.95 -18.97 -40.48
C LYS A 354 -34.37 -20.38 -40.55
N LYS A 355 -33.76 -20.85 -39.49
CA LYS A 355 -33.35 -22.23 -39.28
C LYS A 355 -34.33 -22.89 -38.33
N TYR A 356 -35.08 -23.87 -38.83
CA TYR A 356 -35.93 -24.69 -37.95
C TYR A 356 -35.07 -25.82 -37.39
N VAL A 357 -35.02 -25.94 -36.09
CA VAL A 357 -34.40 -27.05 -35.36
C VAL A 357 -35.55 -27.84 -34.76
N GLU A 358 -35.64 -29.16 -34.99
CA GLU A 358 -36.56 -30.02 -34.29
C GLU A 358 -36.19 -30.04 -32.83
N ASP A 359 -37.16 -29.72 -31.99
CA ASP A 359 -37.07 -29.88 -30.55
C ASP A 359 -37.21 -31.36 -30.25
N THR A 360 -36.13 -32.02 -29.88
CA THR A 360 -36.11 -33.44 -29.49
C THR A 360 -36.18 -33.53 -27.98
N GLU A 361 -37.30 -33.08 -27.35
CA GLU A 361 -37.60 -33.53 -25.98
C GLU A 361 -38.10 -34.97 -25.97
#